data_d8d9eb63cafb2f29f44ad789b5da3f02
#
_entry.id   d8d9eb63cafb2f29f44ad789b5da3f02
#
_cell.length_a   1.000
_cell.length_b   1.000
_cell.length_c   1.000
_cell.angle_alpha   90.00
_cell.angle_beta   90.00
_cell.angle_gamma   90.00
#
_symmetry.space_group_name_H-M   'P 1'
#
loop_
_entity.id
_entity.type
_entity.pdbx_description
1 polymer ?
#
loop_
_entity_poly.entity_id
_entity_poly.type
_entity_poly.pdbx_seq_one_letter_code
_entity_poly.pdbx_strand_id
1 'polypeptide(L)'
;MKTLLTLIAIVLAVASAPAADKAGTNTFCVQLIRGTEENKPPGAGNKPIDDRLDKSLHRVFKTKTFWEVQRRTVVLQDSTKAQVALNGKRAVEIDLSVPGKRRVATFENGKLLSRAIRPAGQAMTVVGGDADEKNVWFIVVRRDVPP
;
A
#
# COMPACT_ATOMS: atom_id res chain seq x y z
N MET A 1 -41.44 60.83 -32.49
CA MET A 1 -40.98 60.03 -31.37
C MET A 1 -40.29 58.84 -31.95
N LYS A 2 -38.96 58.80 -31.88
CA LYS A 2 -38.13 57.66 -32.32
C LYS A 2 -37.61 56.96 -31.09
N THR A 3 -38.15 55.80 -30.77
CA THR A 3 -37.69 54.94 -29.68
C THR A 3 -36.49 54.12 -30.16
N LEU A 4 -35.33 54.40 -29.62
CA LEU A 4 -34.11 53.69 -29.89
C LEU A 4 -34.08 52.44 -28.98
N LEU A 5 -34.22 51.27 -29.55
CA LEU A 5 -34.08 49.97 -28.82
C LEU A 5 -32.60 49.60 -28.81
N THR A 6 -31.97 49.76 -27.65
CA THR A 6 -30.58 49.34 -27.45
C THR A 6 -30.55 47.85 -27.10
N LEU A 7 -30.06 47.03 -28.03
CA LEU A 7 -29.87 45.61 -27.84
C LEU A 7 -28.57 45.38 -27.05
N ILE A 8 -28.66 45.01 -25.79
CA ILE A 8 -27.51 44.59 -24.98
C ILE A 8 -27.23 43.14 -25.26
N ALA A 9 -26.17 42.86 -26.00
CA ALA A 9 -25.67 41.50 -26.19
C ALA A 9 -24.86 41.09 -24.95
N ILE A 10 -25.42 40.19 -24.14
CA ILE A 10 -24.70 39.54 -23.01
C ILE A 10 -23.86 38.44 -23.61
N VAL A 11 -22.55 38.66 -23.70
CA VAL A 11 -21.57 37.60 -24.02
C VAL A 11 -21.35 36.79 -22.75
N LEU A 12 -21.96 35.61 -22.67
CA LEU A 12 -21.61 34.57 -21.67
C LEU A 12 -20.23 34.01 -22.02
N ALA A 13 -19.20 34.44 -21.34
CA ALA A 13 -17.91 33.76 -21.36
C ALA A 13 -18.03 32.46 -20.59
N VAL A 14 -18.17 31.32 -21.30
CA VAL A 14 -18.05 29.99 -20.73
C VAL A 14 -16.57 29.81 -20.40
N ALA A 15 -16.20 30.03 -19.16
CA ALA A 15 -14.88 29.65 -18.64
C ALA A 15 -14.84 28.10 -18.63
N SER A 16 -14.18 27.53 -19.62
CA SER A 16 -13.81 26.09 -19.59
C SER A 16 -12.81 25.93 -18.45
N ALA A 17 -13.27 25.44 -17.31
CA ALA A 17 -12.39 24.97 -16.27
C ALA A 17 -11.51 23.85 -16.87
N PRO A 18 -10.17 23.89 -16.70
CA PRO A 18 -9.34 22.78 -17.13
C PRO A 18 -9.83 21.53 -16.39
N ALA A 19 -10.11 20.47 -17.15
CA ALA A 19 -10.42 19.18 -16.58
C ALA A 19 -9.23 18.80 -15.68
N ALA A 20 -9.46 18.75 -14.37
CA ALA A 20 -8.45 18.26 -13.45
C ALA A 20 -8.13 16.83 -13.90
N ASP A 21 -6.86 16.58 -14.25
CA ASP A 21 -6.38 15.23 -14.52
C ASP A 21 -6.85 14.34 -13.37
N LYS A 22 -7.66 13.33 -13.69
CA LYS A 22 -8.10 12.37 -12.67
C LYS A 22 -6.86 11.71 -12.13
N ALA A 23 -6.50 12.02 -10.89
CA ALA A 23 -5.41 11.35 -10.19
C ALA A 23 -5.61 9.84 -10.32
N GLY A 24 -4.59 9.11 -10.78
CA GLY A 24 -4.63 7.68 -10.93
C GLY A 24 -4.93 7.03 -9.59
N THR A 25 -5.66 5.92 -9.61
CA THR A 25 -5.97 5.14 -8.42
C THR A 25 -5.10 3.90 -8.38
N ASN A 26 -4.44 3.67 -7.25
CA ASN A 26 -3.60 2.51 -7.00
C ASN A 26 -4.23 1.61 -5.96
N THR A 27 -4.33 0.31 -6.27
CA THR A 27 -4.78 -0.70 -5.32
C THR A 27 -3.58 -1.54 -4.87
N PHE A 28 -3.44 -1.70 -3.57
CA PHE A 28 -2.41 -2.51 -2.95
C PHE A 28 -3.02 -3.61 -2.07
N CYS A 29 -2.47 -4.81 -2.17
CA CYS A 29 -2.65 -5.85 -1.18
C CYS A 29 -1.53 -5.74 -0.16
N VAL A 30 -1.89 -5.58 1.11
CA VAL A 30 -0.96 -5.51 2.23
C VAL A 30 -1.12 -6.77 3.07
N GLN A 31 -0.01 -7.47 3.30
CA GLN A 31 0.02 -8.72 4.05
C GLN A 31 0.95 -8.60 5.24
N LEU A 32 0.51 -9.07 6.41
CA LEU A 32 1.37 -9.31 7.56
C LEU A 32 1.77 -10.78 7.56
N ILE A 33 3.04 -11.03 7.46
CA ILE A 33 3.62 -12.37 7.36
C ILE A 33 4.40 -12.69 8.63
N ARG A 34 4.24 -13.90 9.13
CA ARG A 34 4.98 -14.45 10.25
C ARG A 34 5.77 -15.67 9.81
N GLY A 35 7.07 -15.64 10.02
CA GLY A 35 7.95 -16.78 9.81
C GLY A 35 8.15 -17.56 11.11
N THR A 36 8.09 -18.88 11.04
CA THR A 36 8.24 -19.81 12.19
C THR A 36 9.09 -21.01 11.83
N GLU A 37 9.64 -21.67 12.82
CA GLU A 37 10.34 -22.95 12.65
C GLU A 37 9.38 -24.16 12.65
N GLU A 38 8.11 -23.93 12.94
CA GLU A 38 7.09 -24.98 12.97
C GLU A 38 6.35 -25.10 11.63
N ASN A 39 5.97 -26.32 11.26
CA ASN A 39 5.23 -26.62 10.03
C ASN A 39 3.71 -26.44 10.16
N LYS A 40 3.22 -26.03 11.30
CA LYS A 40 1.79 -25.80 11.55
C LYS A 40 1.49 -24.32 11.73
N PRO A 41 0.30 -23.86 11.37
CA PRO A 41 -0.09 -22.48 11.57
C PRO A 41 0.04 -22.06 13.04
N PRO A 42 0.67 -20.91 13.32
CA PRO A 42 0.86 -20.43 14.70
C PRO A 42 -0.42 -19.90 15.34
N GLY A 43 -1.49 -19.75 14.59
CA GLY A 43 -2.78 -19.26 15.07
C GLY A 43 -3.93 -19.65 14.15
N ALA A 44 -5.14 -19.62 14.69
CA ALA A 44 -6.35 -19.84 13.91
C ALA A 44 -6.48 -18.78 12.79
N GLY A 45 -6.85 -19.21 11.60
CA GLY A 45 -7.01 -18.34 10.44
C GLY A 45 -5.71 -17.94 9.72
N ASN A 46 -4.54 -18.35 10.23
CA ASN A 46 -3.30 -18.13 9.50
C ASN A 46 -3.24 -19.08 8.29
N LYS A 47 -2.80 -18.55 7.15
CA LYS A 47 -2.76 -19.26 5.87
C LYS A 47 -1.33 -19.37 5.36
N PRO A 48 -1.00 -20.42 4.61
CA PRO A 48 0.26 -20.43 3.85
C PRO A 48 0.32 -19.23 2.90
N ILE A 49 1.51 -18.71 2.69
CA ILE A 49 1.73 -17.68 1.67
C ILE A 49 1.82 -18.30 0.27
N ASP A 50 1.65 -17.48 -0.76
CA ASP A 50 1.80 -17.94 -2.14
C ASP A 50 3.26 -18.29 -2.50
N ASP A 51 3.45 -19.16 -3.48
CA ASP A 51 4.75 -19.69 -3.89
C ASP A 51 5.75 -18.58 -4.30
N ARG A 52 5.29 -17.52 -4.90
CA ARG A 52 6.15 -16.42 -5.35
C ARG A 52 6.76 -15.69 -4.16
N LEU A 53 5.94 -15.39 -3.17
CA LEU A 53 6.39 -14.74 -1.94
C LEU A 53 7.26 -15.70 -1.13
N ASP A 54 6.87 -16.95 -1.01
CA ASP A 54 7.61 -17.99 -0.29
C ASP A 54 9.04 -18.14 -0.85
N LYS A 55 9.18 -18.30 -2.16
CA LYS A 55 10.48 -18.35 -2.82
C LYS A 55 11.31 -17.08 -2.61
N SER A 56 10.67 -15.92 -2.60
CA SER A 56 11.36 -14.65 -2.38
C SER A 56 11.90 -14.54 -0.96
N LEU A 57 11.13 -14.93 0.04
CA LEU A 57 11.54 -14.90 1.44
C LEU A 57 12.63 -15.95 1.75
N HIS A 58 12.51 -17.17 1.23
CA HIS A 58 13.50 -18.23 1.43
C HIS A 58 14.87 -17.95 0.79
N ARG A 59 14.97 -17.05 -0.18
CA ARG A 59 16.26 -16.59 -0.72
C ARG A 59 17.09 -15.79 0.30
N VAL A 60 16.43 -15.15 1.24
CA VAL A 60 17.05 -14.20 2.18
C VAL A 60 17.03 -14.75 3.61
N PHE A 61 15.97 -15.47 3.97
CA PHE A 61 15.74 -15.92 5.34
C PHE A 61 15.73 -17.44 5.43
N LYS A 62 16.38 -17.98 6.46
CA LYS A 62 16.47 -19.42 6.71
C LYS A 62 15.26 -19.97 7.49
N THR A 63 14.27 -19.15 7.75
CA THR A 63 13.03 -19.54 8.45
C THR A 63 12.32 -20.66 7.69
N LYS A 64 11.82 -21.63 8.41
CA LYS A 64 11.28 -22.87 7.82
C LYS A 64 9.95 -22.69 7.11
N THR A 65 9.05 -21.91 7.68
CA THR A 65 7.70 -21.72 7.15
C THR A 65 7.22 -20.28 7.34
N PHE A 66 6.51 -19.76 6.35
CA PHE A 66 5.91 -18.42 6.37
C PHE A 66 4.39 -18.52 6.31
N TRP A 67 3.72 -17.71 7.13
CA TRP A 67 2.26 -17.69 7.27
C TRP A 67 1.72 -16.30 7.09
N GLU A 68 0.65 -16.16 6.31
CA GLU A 68 -0.13 -14.93 6.26
C GLU A 68 -1.01 -14.85 7.51
N VAL A 69 -0.76 -13.83 8.32
CA VAL A 69 -1.51 -13.58 9.56
C VAL A 69 -2.68 -12.64 9.32
N GLN A 70 -2.48 -11.65 8.46
CA GLN A 70 -3.45 -10.62 8.17
C GLN A 70 -3.29 -10.12 6.74
N ARG A 71 -4.42 -9.79 6.10
CA ARG A 71 -4.46 -9.17 4.77
C ARG A 71 -5.37 -7.96 4.80
N ARG A 72 -4.96 -6.88 4.11
CA ARG A 72 -5.74 -5.67 3.89
C ARG A 72 -5.62 -5.24 2.44
N THR A 73 -6.70 -4.72 1.88
CA THR A 73 -6.68 -4.01 0.60
C THR A 73 -6.69 -2.52 0.86
N VAL A 74 -5.81 -1.80 0.20
CA VAL A 74 -5.65 -0.35 0.34
C VAL A 74 -5.77 0.28 -1.03
N VAL A 75 -6.64 1.27 -1.15
CA VAL A 75 -6.81 2.07 -2.36
C VAL A 75 -6.28 3.47 -2.11
N LEU A 76 -5.31 3.89 -2.91
CA LEU A 76 -4.64 5.19 -2.80
C LEU A 76 -4.70 5.93 -4.12
N GLN A 77 -4.98 7.22 -4.06
CA GLN A 77 -4.78 8.12 -5.19
C GLN A 77 -3.29 8.46 -5.34
N ASP A 78 -2.88 8.78 -6.56
CA ASP A 78 -1.53 9.30 -6.82
C ASP A 78 -1.26 10.53 -5.95
N SER A 79 0.00 10.69 -5.57
CA SER A 79 0.47 11.81 -4.74
C SER A 79 -0.11 11.86 -3.32
N THR A 80 -0.73 10.78 -2.85
CA THR A 80 -1.27 10.68 -1.49
C THR A 80 -0.54 9.64 -0.65
N LYS A 81 -0.85 9.59 0.64
CA LYS A 81 -0.37 8.57 1.55
C LYS A 81 -1.50 8.06 2.45
N ALA A 82 -1.40 6.83 2.90
CA ALA A 82 -2.30 6.24 3.87
C ALA A 82 -1.56 5.35 4.85
N GLN A 83 -2.03 5.32 6.08
CA GLN A 83 -1.57 4.39 7.11
C GLN A 83 -2.65 3.34 7.37
N VAL A 84 -2.25 2.09 7.44
CA VAL A 84 -3.12 0.93 7.59
C VAL A 84 -2.71 0.13 8.81
N ALA A 85 -3.63 -0.05 9.75
CA ALA A 85 -3.43 -0.97 10.86
C ALA A 85 -3.58 -2.42 10.37
N LEU A 86 -2.63 -3.28 10.71
CA LEU A 86 -2.64 -4.70 10.38
C LEU A 86 -3.11 -5.55 11.58
N ASN A 87 -2.65 -5.19 12.76
CA ASN A 87 -3.13 -5.74 14.02
C ASN A 87 -3.02 -4.67 15.12
N GLY A 88 -3.27 -5.03 16.38
CA GLY A 88 -3.20 -4.09 17.50
C GLY A 88 -1.83 -3.46 17.74
N LYS A 89 -0.76 -3.99 17.15
CA LYS A 89 0.62 -3.52 17.33
C LYS A 89 1.23 -2.95 16.07
N ARG A 90 0.94 -3.55 14.91
CA ARG A 90 1.64 -3.28 13.65
C ARG A 90 0.79 -2.48 12.69
N ALA A 91 1.42 -1.51 12.07
CA ALA A 91 0.83 -0.70 11.01
C ALA A 91 1.85 -0.46 9.89
N VAL A 92 1.36 -0.12 8.72
CA VAL A 92 2.16 0.26 7.57
C VAL A 92 1.65 1.58 7.00
N GLU A 93 2.57 2.45 6.60
CA GLU A 93 2.26 3.64 5.79
C GLU A 93 2.75 3.40 4.36
N ILE A 94 1.87 3.65 3.40
CA ILE A 94 2.21 3.68 1.98
C ILE A 94 2.12 5.13 1.53
N ASP A 95 3.22 5.65 1.00
CA ASP A 95 3.34 7.06 0.60
C ASP A 95 3.74 7.14 -0.88
N LEU A 96 2.86 7.72 -1.69
CA LEU A 96 3.00 7.98 -3.12
C LEU A 96 3.24 9.47 -3.41
N SER A 97 3.52 10.30 -2.41
CA SER A 97 3.67 11.75 -2.58
C SER A 97 4.89 12.16 -3.41
N VAL A 98 5.89 11.29 -3.54
CA VAL A 98 7.04 11.51 -4.41
C VAL A 98 6.80 10.84 -5.77
N PRO A 99 6.75 11.61 -6.87
CA PRO A 99 6.51 11.06 -8.19
C PRO A 99 7.49 9.95 -8.56
N GLY A 100 6.97 8.86 -9.13
CA GLY A 100 7.77 7.70 -9.58
C GLY A 100 8.30 6.82 -8.43
N LYS A 101 7.98 7.12 -7.18
CA LYS A 101 8.45 6.36 -6.02
C LYS A 101 7.30 5.91 -5.12
N ARG A 102 7.50 4.78 -4.47
CA ARG A 102 6.67 4.28 -3.38
C ARG A 102 7.51 4.14 -2.12
N ARG A 103 7.15 4.86 -1.07
CA ARG A 103 7.73 4.69 0.25
C ARG A 103 6.82 3.79 1.07
N VAL A 104 7.41 2.85 1.77
CA VAL A 104 6.70 1.97 2.70
C VAL A 104 7.39 2.07 4.04
N ALA A 105 6.67 2.49 5.07
CA ALA A 105 7.16 2.58 6.43
C ALA A 105 6.35 1.65 7.33
N THR A 106 7.03 0.91 8.20
CA THR A 106 6.40 0.00 9.15
C THR A 106 6.53 0.51 10.56
N PHE A 107 5.50 0.29 11.35
CA PHE A 107 5.42 0.76 12.73
C PHE A 107 5.04 -0.39 13.66
N GLU A 108 5.57 -0.37 14.86
CA GLU A 108 5.14 -1.21 15.97
C GLU A 108 4.87 -0.35 17.20
N ASN A 109 3.68 -0.46 17.79
CA ASN A 109 3.22 0.36 18.90
C ASN A 109 3.43 1.87 18.65
N GLY A 110 3.18 2.33 17.43
CA GLY A 110 3.34 3.72 17.01
C GLY A 110 4.77 4.16 16.72
N LYS A 111 5.77 3.31 16.93
CA LYS A 111 7.18 3.61 16.65
C LYS A 111 7.58 3.13 15.26
N LEU A 112 8.28 3.96 14.52
CA LEU A 112 8.86 3.59 13.22
C LEU A 112 9.90 2.48 13.42
N LEU A 113 9.68 1.34 12.73
CA LEU A 113 10.63 0.22 12.71
C LEU A 113 11.54 0.25 11.49
N SER A 114 10.94 0.39 10.33
CA SER A 114 11.65 0.25 9.07
C SER A 114 11.04 1.11 7.98
N ARG A 115 11.83 1.46 6.98
CA ARG A 115 11.40 2.22 5.81
C ARG A 115 12.08 1.69 4.56
N ALA A 116 11.31 1.54 3.50
CA ALA A 116 11.82 1.20 2.18
C ALA A 116 11.32 2.21 1.14
N ILE A 117 12.19 2.55 0.19
CA ILE A 117 11.84 3.38 -0.96
C ILE A 117 12.09 2.53 -2.20
N ARG A 118 11.08 2.42 -3.06
CA ARG A 118 11.12 1.60 -4.27
C ARG A 118 10.52 2.39 -5.45
N PRO A 119 10.85 2.02 -6.69
CA PRO A 119 10.12 2.52 -7.86
C PRO A 119 8.62 2.24 -7.75
N ALA A 120 7.79 3.20 -8.14
CA ALA A 120 6.33 3.06 -8.04
C ALA A 120 5.77 1.88 -8.82
N GLY A 121 6.42 1.52 -9.94
CA GLY A 121 6.05 0.36 -10.80
C GLY A 121 6.48 -1.01 -10.26
N GLN A 122 7.24 -1.08 -9.18
CA GLN A 122 7.67 -2.36 -8.62
C GLN A 122 6.47 -3.15 -8.10
N ALA A 123 6.36 -4.42 -8.50
CA ALA A 123 5.20 -5.25 -8.20
C ALA A 123 5.02 -5.52 -6.69
N MET A 124 6.12 -5.74 -5.97
CA MET A 124 6.10 -6.14 -4.57
C MET A 124 7.24 -5.49 -3.78
N THR A 125 6.93 -5.04 -2.58
CA THR A 125 7.90 -4.55 -1.59
C THR A 125 7.76 -5.36 -0.31
N VAL A 126 8.86 -5.94 0.15
CA VAL A 126 8.93 -6.62 1.45
C VAL A 126 9.70 -5.73 2.41
N VAL A 127 9.12 -5.46 3.56
CA VAL A 127 9.71 -4.61 4.60
C VAL A 127 9.62 -5.33 5.94
N GLY A 128 10.66 -5.21 6.75
CA GLY A 128 10.70 -5.82 8.06
C GLY A 128 11.82 -6.86 8.15
N GLY A 129 11.51 -7.99 8.75
CA GLY A 129 12.50 -8.98 9.18
C GLY A 129 12.88 -8.76 10.64
N ASP A 130 12.07 -7.96 11.37
CA ASP A 130 12.17 -7.87 12.82
C ASP A 130 11.81 -9.21 13.44
N ALA A 131 12.65 -9.67 14.35
CA ALA A 131 12.51 -10.94 15.01
C ALA A 131 12.20 -10.76 16.49
N ASP A 132 11.31 -11.59 17.00
CA ASP A 132 11.24 -11.91 18.43
C ASP A 132 11.90 -13.29 18.65
N GLU A 133 11.90 -13.81 19.88
CA GLU A 133 12.59 -15.05 20.25
C GLU A 133 12.24 -16.28 19.38
N LYS A 134 11.07 -16.28 18.74
CA LYS A 134 10.54 -17.46 18.02
C LYS A 134 10.03 -17.15 16.61
N ASN A 135 9.92 -15.88 16.26
CA ASN A 135 9.23 -15.47 15.04
C ASN A 135 9.99 -14.38 14.31
N VAL A 136 9.82 -14.36 13.00
CA VAL A 136 10.25 -13.25 12.13
C VAL A 136 9.02 -12.64 11.49
N TRP A 137 8.95 -11.32 11.44
CA TRP A 137 7.79 -10.60 10.94
C TRP A 137 8.12 -9.78 9.70
N PHE A 138 7.24 -9.83 8.71
CA PHE A 138 7.35 -9.07 7.48
C PHE A 138 6.05 -8.38 7.16
N ILE A 139 6.14 -7.21 6.53
CA ILE A 139 5.01 -6.57 5.87
C ILE A 139 5.30 -6.55 4.38
N VAL A 140 4.36 -7.08 3.61
CA VAL A 140 4.43 -7.13 2.15
C VAL A 140 3.40 -6.19 1.57
N VAL A 141 3.84 -5.29 0.69
CA VAL A 141 2.97 -4.40 -0.07
C VAL A 141 3.11 -4.77 -1.54
N ARG A 142 2.02 -5.22 -2.15
CA ARG A 142 2.03 -5.70 -3.54
C ARG A 142 0.82 -5.18 -4.32
N ARG A 143 0.97 -5.09 -5.65
CA ARG A 143 -0.12 -4.66 -6.55
C ARG A 143 -1.06 -5.79 -6.93
N ASP A 144 -0.57 -7.00 -6.99
CA ASP A 144 -1.36 -8.20 -7.26
C ASP A 144 -2.02 -8.72 -5.97
N VAL A 145 -3.18 -9.35 -6.13
CA VAL A 145 -3.87 -10.04 -5.03
C VAL A 145 -3.54 -11.53 -5.16
N PRO A 146 -2.82 -12.11 -4.18
CA PRO A 146 -2.57 -13.56 -4.20
C PRO A 146 -3.86 -14.33 -3.91
N PRO A 147 -3.96 -15.58 -4.36
CA PRO A 147 -5.10 -16.45 -4.11
C PRO A 147 -5.34 -16.71 -2.62
#